data_4b625a1132366966eee2e93915f32dab
#
_entry.id   4b625a1132366966eee2e93915f32dab
#
_cell.length_a   1.000
_cell.length_b   1.000
_cell.length_c   1.000
_cell.angle_alpha   90.00
_cell.angle_beta   90.00
_cell.angle_gamma   90.00
#
_symmetry.space_group_name_H-M   'P 1'
#
loop_
_entity.id
_entity.type
_entity.pdbx_description
1 polymer ?
#
loop_
_entity_poly.entity_id
_entity_poly.type
_entity_poly.pdbx_seq_one_letter_code
_entity_poly.pdbx_strand_id
1 'polypeptide(L)'
;MNNLRILILIIITTLISCNFKKNGITSKIKNSSNESIINVTFLSDKNSKLEFSKIEPNQFVEEFLDMTNNHKGDGAYKLKFERGNGKKEQIIFGYYTNGVALNRKVFCEIKSDTVLIKFNSIKY
;
A
#
# COMPACT_ATOMS: atom_id res chain seq x y z
N MET A 1 -19.07 -1.95 46.94
CA MET A 1 -18.80 -0.75 46.09
C MET A 1 -17.49 -0.86 45.27
N ASN A 2 -16.42 -1.37 45.81
CA ASN A 2 -15.16 -1.49 45.05
C ASN A 2 -15.25 -2.44 43.85
N ASN A 3 -15.94 -3.58 44.00
CA ASN A 3 -16.05 -4.57 42.92
C ASN A 3 -16.86 -4.07 41.71
N LEU A 4 -17.89 -3.25 41.96
CA LEU A 4 -18.67 -2.65 40.88
C LEU A 4 -17.87 -1.60 40.11
N ARG A 5 -17.03 -0.81 40.78
CA ARG A 5 -16.16 0.17 40.12
C ARG A 5 -15.09 -0.52 39.28
N ILE A 6 -14.52 -1.62 39.74
CA ILE A 6 -13.54 -2.43 38.99
C ILE A 6 -14.22 -3.07 37.78
N LEU A 7 -15.43 -3.59 37.93
CA LEU A 7 -16.21 -4.16 36.81
C LEU A 7 -16.51 -3.12 35.72
N ILE A 8 -16.92 -1.92 36.12
CA ILE A 8 -17.18 -0.80 35.18
C ILE A 8 -15.88 -0.39 34.45
N LEU A 9 -14.74 -0.35 35.16
CA LEU A 9 -13.46 0.00 34.58
C LEU A 9 -13.02 -1.04 33.52
N ILE A 10 -13.22 -2.33 33.78
CA ILE A 10 -12.93 -3.43 32.85
C ILE A 10 -13.82 -3.35 31.61
N ILE A 11 -15.11 -3.05 31.76
CA ILE A 11 -16.04 -2.90 30.65
C ILE A 11 -15.65 -1.70 29.75
N ILE A 12 -15.22 -0.58 30.34
CA ILE A 12 -14.79 0.60 29.59
C ILE A 12 -13.51 0.31 28.79
N THR A 13 -12.55 -0.44 29.36
CA THR A 13 -11.31 -0.78 28.64
C THR A 13 -11.52 -1.73 27.46
N THR A 14 -12.52 -2.62 27.52
CA THR A 14 -12.85 -3.53 26.41
C THR A 14 -13.55 -2.81 25.24
N LEU A 15 -14.21 -1.69 25.48
CA LEU A 15 -14.90 -0.91 24.44
C LEU A 15 -13.95 -0.03 23.60
N ILE A 16 -12.69 0.19 24.04
CA ILE A 16 -11.72 1.02 23.32
C ILE A 16 -10.95 0.24 22.24
N SER A 17 -11.16 -1.06 22.13
CA SER A 17 -10.54 -1.91 21.09
C SER A 17 -11.28 -1.83 19.75
N CYS A 18 -11.75 -0.66 19.34
CA CYS A 18 -12.18 -0.43 17.98
C CYS A 18 -10.93 -0.21 17.11
N ASN A 19 -10.39 -1.30 16.55
CA ASN A 19 -9.40 -1.22 15.48
C ASN A 19 -10.08 -0.59 14.25
N PHE A 20 -10.01 0.73 14.13
CA PHE A 20 -10.36 1.42 12.89
C PHE A 20 -9.41 0.93 11.80
N LYS A 21 -9.87 0.00 10.97
CA LYS A 21 -9.14 -0.40 9.77
C LYS A 21 -9.07 0.82 8.86
N LYS A 22 -7.88 1.39 8.73
CA LYS A 22 -7.65 2.47 7.77
C LYS A 22 -7.94 1.96 6.36
N ASN A 23 -8.60 2.80 5.56
CA ASN A 23 -8.77 2.53 4.13
C ASN A 23 -7.43 2.70 3.42
N GLY A 24 -6.91 1.64 2.83
CA GLY A 24 -5.67 1.68 2.10
C GLY A 24 -5.07 0.30 1.86
N ILE A 25 -3.88 0.31 1.28
CA ILE A 25 -3.15 -0.89 0.90
C ILE A 25 -1.67 -0.76 1.27
N THR A 26 -1.09 -1.79 1.84
CA THR A 26 0.36 -1.85 2.04
C THR A 26 1.02 -2.28 0.73
N SER A 27 1.90 -1.45 0.20
CA SER A 27 2.71 -1.80 -0.97
C SER A 27 4.12 -2.22 -0.54
N LYS A 28 4.60 -3.34 -1.07
CA LYS A 28 5.99 -3.75 -1.01
C LYS A 28 6.55 -3.77 -2.42
N ILE A 29 7.53 -2.91 -2.68
CA ILE A 29 8.17 -2.77 -3.99
C ILE A 29 9.62 -3.22 -3.85
N LYS A 30 9.97 -4.30 -4.55
CA LYS A 30 11.32 -4.86 -4.57
C LYS A 30 12.00 -4.59 -5.91
N ASN A 31 13.23 -4.12 -5.86
CA ASN A 31 14.09 -4.04 -7.04
C ASN A 31 14.89 -5.35 -7.16
N SER A 32 14.49 -6.20 -8.09
CA SER A 32 15.21 -7.44 -8.45
C SER A 32 15.98 -7.31 -9.78
N SER A 33 16.21 -6.07 -10.23
CA SER A 33 17.11 -5.77 -11.36
C SER A 33 18.55 -5.58 -10.87
N ASN A 34 19.47 -5.44 -11.80
CA ASN A 34 20.89 -5.20 -11.54
C ASN A 34 21.29 -3.72 -11.51
N GLU A 35 20.32 -2.81 -11.62
CA GLU A 35 20.53 -1.36 -11.59
C GLU A 35 19.60 -0.69 -10.58
N SER A 36 19.96 0.50 -10.10
CA SER A 36 19.09 1.29 -9.24
C SER A 36 17.83 1.74 -9.98
N ILE A 37 16.71 1.69 -9.32
CA ILE A 37 15.43 2.23 -9.77
C ILE A 37 15.18 3.55 -9.04
N ILE A 38 14.88 4.61 -9.76
CA ILE A 38 14.71 5.95 -9.21
C ILE A 38 13.31 6.53 -9.49
N ASN A 39 12.96 7.58 -8.77
CA ASN A 39 11.67 8.30 -8.92
C ASN A 39 10.47 7.35 -8.88
N VAL A 40 10.47 6.46 -7.90
CA VAL A 40 9.42 5.44 -7.74
C VAL A 40 8.19 6.07 -7.12
N THR A 41 7.05 5.94 -7.79
CA THR A 41 5.75 6.41 -7.28
C THR A 41 4.73 5.29 -7.37
N PHE A 42 4.11 4.96 -6.24
CA PHE A 42 2.96 4.06 -6.16
C PHE A 42 1.74 4.89 -5.76
N LEU A 43 0.68 4.85 -6.56
CA LEU A 43 -0.50 5.68 -6.33
C LEU A 43 -1.81 4.97 -6.72
N SER A 44 -2.89 5.35 -6.05
CA SER A 44 -4.27 5.04 -6.44
C SER A 44 -4.91 6.21 -7.20
N ASP A 45 -4.72 7.45 -6.71
CA ASP A 45 -5.09 8.66 -7.41
C ASP A 45 -4.13 9.82 -7.05
N LYS A 46 -4.43 11.04 -7.53
CA LYS A 46 -3.60 12.22 -7.27
C LYS A 46 -3.45 12.59 -5.79
N ASN A 47 -4.43 12.20 -4.95
CA ASN A 47 -4.47 12.53 -3.52
C ASN A 47 -3.85 11.44 -2.64
N SER A 48 -3.58 10.26 -3.20
CA SER A 48 -3.10 9.08 -2.47
C SER A 48 -1.93 8.46 -3.21
N LYS A 49 -0.71 8.82 -2.78
CA LYS A 49 0.54 8.38 -3.40
C LYS A 49 1.65 8.16 -2.36
N LEU A 50 2.54 7.24 -2.68
CA LEU A 50 3.83 7.01 -2.02
C LEU A 50 4.94 7.35 -3.00
N GLU A 51 5.98 8.01 -2.55
CA GLU A 51 7.12 8.42 -3.38
C GLU A 51 8.43 7.98 -2.71
N PHE A 52 9.29 7.34 -3.49
CA PHE A 52 10.61 6.91 -3.07
C PHE A 52 11.64 7.42 -4.07
N SER A 53 12.70 8.04 -3.58
CA SER A 53 13.74 8.59 -4.48
C SER A 53 14.51 7.50 -5.22
N LYS A 54 14.83 6.40 -4.54
CA LYS A 54 15.63 5.31 -5.09
C LYS A 54 15.40 3.98 -4.35
N ILE A 55 15.47 2.88 -5.10
CA ILE A 55 15.55 1.51 -4.57
C ILE A 55 16.77 0.84 -5.23
N GLU A 56 17.77 0.50 -4.43
CA GLU A 56 18.98 -0.17 -4.90
C GLU A 56 18.69 -1.63 -5.30
N PRO A 57 19.56 -2.26 -6.12
CA PRO A 57 19.45 -3.67 -6.45
C PRO A 57 19.29 -4.56 -5.22
N ASN A 58 18.38 -5.53 -5.29
CA ASN A 58 18.03 -6.47 -4.21
C ASN A 58 17.40 -5.86 -2.95
N GLN A 59 17.16 -4.55 -2.93
CA GLN A 59 16.46 -3.88 -1.85
C GLN A 59 14.95 -3.75 -2.13
N PHE A 60 14.21 -3.47 -1.08
CA PHE A 60 12.78 -3.19 -1.18
C PHE A 60 12.38 -2.01 -0.28
N VAL A 61 11.25 -1.42 -0.60
CA VAL A 61 10.51 -0.48 0.25
C VAL A 61 9.14 -1.05 0.54
N GLU A 62 8.64 -0.81 1.75
CA GLU A 62 7.30 -1.24 2.15
C GLU A 62 6.64 -0.12 2.93
N GLU A 63 5.47 0.34 2.46
CA GLU A 63 4.74 1.44 3.08
C GLU A 63 3.24 1.31 2.82
N PHE A 64 2.44 1.85 3.76
CA PHE A 64 0.99 1.87 3.66
C PHE A 64 0.54 3.09 2.85
N LEU A 65 -0.18 2.84 1.76
CA LEU A 65 -0.88 3.87 0.99
C LEU A 65 -2.22 4.15 1.66
N ASP A 66 -2.34 5.30 2.31
CA ASP A 66 -3.60 5.76 2.87
C ASP A 66 -4.51 6.28 1.74
N MET A 67 -5.67 5.65 1.59
CA MET A 67 -6.66 5.97 0.56
C MET A 67 -7.88 6.70 1.13
N THR A 68 -7.79 7.24 2.34
CA THR A 68 -8.91 7.96 3.00
C THR A 68 -9.39 9.13 2.15
N ASN A 69 -8.48 9.84 1.49
CA ASN A 69 -8.77 10.99 0.64
C ASN A 69 -8.88 10.65 -0.85
N ASN A 70 -8.99 9.38 -1.18
CA ASN A 70 -9.20 8.92 -2.55
C ASN A 70 -10.52 9.45 -3.10
N HIS A 71 -10.56 9.74 -4.39
CA HIS A 71 -11.80 10.04 -5.09
C HIS A 71 -12.79 8.86 -4.92
N LYS A 72 -14.06 9.18 -4.63
CA LYS A 72 -15.14 8.19 -4.47
C LYS A 72 -15.59 7.63 -5.82
N GLY A 73 -14.79 6.77 -6.39
CA GLY A 73 -15.04 6.11 -7.66
C GLY A 73 -14.21 4.85 -7.78
N ASP A 74 -14.40 4.14 -8.85
CA ASP A 74 -13.63 2.94 -9.18
C ASP A 74 -12.33 3.33 -9.88
N GLY A 75 -11.28 2.53 -9.69
CA GLY A 75 -10.00 2.78 -10.32
C GLY A 75 -9.00 1.65 -10.17
N ALA A 76 -7.79 1.92 -10.63
CA ALA A 76 -6.66 1.01 -10.57
C ALA A 76 -5.43 1.70 -9.97
N TYR A 77 -4.53 0.90 -9.44
CA TYR A 77 -3.24 1.39 -8.94
C TYR A 77 -2.27 1.63 -10.10
N LYS A 78 -1.32 2.53 -9.87
CA LYS A 78 -0.23 2.82 -10.82
C LYS A 78 1.10 2.74 -10.10
N LEU A 79 2.05 2.06 -10.72
CA LEU A 79 3.46 2.08 -10.35
C LEU A 79 4.23 2.80 -11.46
N LYS A 80 4.94 3.86 -11.10
CA LYS A 80 5.80 4.64 -12.01
C LYS A 80 7.21 4.58 -11.48
N PHE A 81 8.18 4.45 -12.35
CA PHE A 81 9.58 4.47 -11.99
C PHE A 81 10.46 4.77 -13.20
N GLU A 82 11.72 5.07 -12.93
CA GLU A 82 12.75 5.28 -13.93
C GLU A 82 13.89 4.28 -13.71
N ARG A 83 14.31 3.61 -14.79
CA ARG A 83 15.45 2.70 -14.78
C ARG A 83 16.76 3.47 -14.85
N GLY A 84 17.86 2.83 -14.48
CA GLY A 84 19.19 3.43 -14.51
C GLY A 84 19.64 3.95 -15.88
N ASN A 85 19.09 3.40 -16.97
CA ASN A 85 19.31 3.89 -18.35
C ASN A 85 18.43 5.10 -18.73
N GLY A 86 17.66 5.66 -17.79
CA GLY A 86 16.75 6.78 -18.01
C GLY A 86 15.39 6.42 -18.59
N LYS A 87 15.10 5.12 -18.84
CA LYS A 87 13.79 4.67 -19.32
C LYS A 87 12.74 4.82 -18.22
N LYS A 88 11.70 5.59 -18.51
CA LYS A 88 10.54 5.74 -17.63
C LYS A 88 9.49 4.69 -17.95
N GLU A 89 8.98 4.04 -16.92
CA GLU A 89 7.94 3.03 -17.04
C GLU A 89 6.73 3.38 -16.16
N GLN A 90 5.55 3.00 -16.64
CA GLN A 90 4.30 3.08 -15.90
C GLN A 90 3.52 1.80 -16.09
N ILE A 91 3.08 1.21 -14.99
CA ILE A 91 2.26 0.01 -14.97
C ILE A 91 0.97 0.32 -14.24
N ILE A 92 -0.16 -0.02 -14.85
CA ILE A 92 -1.50 0.10 -14.28
C ILE A 92 -1.98 -1.31 -13.96
N PHE A 93 -2.44 -1.53 -12.74
CA PHE A 93 -2.83 -2.85 -12.28
C PHE A 93 -3.81 -2.82 -11.11
N GLY A 94 -4.43 -3.96 -10.87
CA GLY A 94 -5.37 -4.13 -9.76
C GLY A 94 -6.65 -3.30 -9.94
N TYR A 95 -7.43 -3.26 -8.87
CA TYR A 95 -8.72 -2.58 -8.88
C TYR A 95 -9.10 -2.16 -7.44
N TYR A 96 -9.71 -1.01 -7.32
CA TYR A 96 -10.40 -0.56 -6.11
C TYR A 96 -11.77 0.01 -6.48
N THR A 97 -12.72 -0.02 -5.55
CA THR A 97 -14.09 0.43 -5.79
C THR A 97 -14.51 1.50 -4.80
N ASN A 98 -15.22 2.51 -5.29
CA ASN A 98 -15.71 3.61 -4.46
C ASN A 98 -14.61 4.26 -3.58
N GLY A 99 -13.38 4.34 -4.09
CA GLY A 99 -12.22 4.84 -3.36
C GLY A 99 -11.70 3.92 -2.25
N VAL A 100 -12.17 2.66 -2.18
CA VAL A 100 -11.83 1.71 -1.12
C VAL A 100 -10.97 0.57 -1.66
N ALA A 101 -9.87 0.29 -0.97
CA ALA A 101 -8.99 -0.83 -1.31
C ALA A 101 -9.68 -2.19 -1.09
N LEU A 102 -9.64 -3.07 -2.11
CA LEU A 102 -10.16 -4.43 -2.05
C LEU A 102 -9.14 -5.45 -1.52
N ASN A 103 -7.87 -5.10 -1.50
CA ASN A 103 -6.77 -5.93 -1.03
C ASN A 103 -6.03 -5.20 0.09
N ARG A 104 -5.44 -5.94 1.01
CA ARG A 104 -4.67 -5.37 2.12
C ARG A 104 -3.21 -5.11 1.75
N LYS A 105 -2.68 -5.90 0.84
CA LYS A 105 -1.27 -5.84 0.45
C LYS A 105 -1.08 -6.15 -1.01
N VAL A 106 -0.14 -5.45 -1.62
CA VAL A 106 0.37 -5.73 -2.95
C VAL A 106 1.89 -5.86 -2.91
N PHE A 107 2.41 -6.83 -3.62
CA PHE A 107 3.84 -7.02 -3.86
C PHE A 107 4.15 -6.74 -5.32
N CYS A 108 5.04 -5.79 -5.57
CA CYS A 108 5.55 -5.43 -6.87
C CYS A 108 7.03 -5.81 -6.95
N GLU A 109 7.42 -6.65 -7.87
CA GLU A 109 8.81 -7.02 -8.10
C GLU A 109 9.27 -6.50 -9.46
N ILE A 110 10.16 -5.50 -9.45
CA ILE A 110 10.73 -4.90 -10.65
C ILE A 110 11.96 -5.72 -11.03
N LYS A 111 11.89 -6.44 -12.15
CA LYS A 111 13.01 -7.17 -12.76
C LYS A 111 13.63 -6.35 -13.90
N SER A 112 14.72 -6.83 -14.50
CA SER A 112 15.42 -6.12 -15.56
C SER A 112 14.56 -5.86 -16.80
N ASP A 113 13.63 -6.76 -17.11
CA ASP A 113 12.82 -6.74 -18.34
C ASP A 113 11.30 -6.78 -18.09
N THR A 114 10.86 -6.97 -16.83
CA THR A 114 9.45 -7.13 -16.50
C THR A 114 9.14 -6.68 -15.07
N VAL A 115 7.86 -6.55 -14.76
CA VAL A 115 7.36 -6.31 -13.40
C VAL A 115 6.32 -7.38 -13.06
N LEU A 116 6.50 -8.03 -11.93
CA LEU A 116 5.55 -9.00 -11.38
C LEU A 116 4.71 -8.34 -10.31
N ILE A 117 3.39 -8.52 -10.37
CA ILE A 117 2.43 -8.01 -9.40
C ILE A 117 1.70 -9.17 -8.74
N LYS A 118 1.67 -9.17 -7.40
CA LYS A 118 0.91 -10.14 -6.60
C LYS A 118 0.11 -9.43 -5.54
N PHE A 119 -1.18 -9.73 -5.45
CA PHE A 119 -2.04 -9.27 -4.37
C PHE A 119 -2.19 -10.34 -3.30
N ASN A 120 -2.23 -9.90 -2.05
CA ASN A 120 -2.70 -10.75 -0.97
C ASN A 120 -4.22 -10.65 -0.92
N SER A 121 -4.91 -11.73 -1.30
CA SER A 121 -6.38 -11.76 -1.27
C SER A 121 -6.88 -11.73 0.18
N ILE A 122 -7.91 -10.93 0.42
CA ILE A 122 -8.67 -11.01 1.67
C ILE A 122 -9.42 -12.32 1.61
N LYS A 123 -9.03 -13.31 2.43
CA LYS A 123 -9.90 -14.46 2.71
C LYS A 123 -11.03 -13.95 3.60
N TYR A 124 -12.24 -13.95 3.09
CA TYR A 124 -13.47 -13.76 3.86
C TYR A 124 -13.74 -15.00 4.69
#